data_2fd793f44fb2c9ee87361fdd19c6b21d
#
_entry.id   2fd793f44fb2c9ee87361fdd19c6b21d
#
_cell.length_a   1.000
_cell.length_b   1.000
_cell.length_c   1.000
_cell.angle_alpha   90.00
_cell.angle_beta   90.00
_cell.angle_gamma   90.00
#
_symmetry.space_group_name_H-M   'P 1'
#
loop_
_entity.id
_entity.type
_entity.pdbx_description
1 polymer ?
#
loop_
_entity_poly.entity_id
_entity_poly.type
_entity_poly.pdbx_seq_one_letter_code
_entity_poly.pdbx_strand_id
1 'polypeptide(L)' 'MFGLFKSNPKKKLSQAIERKRQDAVTAQRSGDMRAFAELSAEITSLEDQLIALNTSD' A
#
# COMPACT_ATOMS: atom_id res chain seq x y z
N MET A 1 -20.13 -1.87 -16.38
CA MET A 1 -19.57 -1.89 -16.34
C MET A 1 -19.22 -2.04 -16.25
N PHE A 2 -19.17 -1.91 -16.23
CA PHE A 2 -18.59 -1.84 -16.13
C PHE A 2 -17.94 -1.91 -15.61
N GLY A 3 -17.76 -1.79 -15.28
CA GLY A 3 -16.94 -1.76 -14.89
C GLY A 3 -16.67 -1.87 -13.88
N LEU A 4 -17.02 -1.73 -13.46
CA LEU A 4 -16.79 -1.80 -12.61
C LEU A 4 -16.28 -2.56 -11.94
N PHE A 5 -16.36 -3.01 -11.95
CA PHE A 5 -16.00 -3.82 -11.49
C PHE A 5 -14.92 -4.06 -11.34
N LYS A 6 -14.66 -3.85 -11.72
CA LYS A 6 -13.42 -4.03 -11.91
C LYS A 6 -12.61 -3.24 -11.05
N SER A 7 -12.98 -2.20 -10.61
CA SER A 7 -12.20 -1.44 -9.70
C SER A 7 -12.56 -1.77 -8.30
N ASN A 8 -11.95 -2.78 -7.76
CA ASN A 8 -12.08 -3.09 -6.36
C ASN A 8 -11.04 -2.27 -5.60
N PRO A 9 -11.42 -1.17 -4.94
CA PRO A 9 -10.44 -0.33 -4.28
C PRO A 9 -9.70 -1.03 -3.16
N LYS A 10 -10.36 -1.96 -2.46
CA LYS A 10 -9.67 -2.71 -1.42
C LYS A 10 -8.56 -3.57 -2.00
N LYS A 11 -8.83 -4.21 -3.10
CA LYS A 11 -7.84 -5.05 -3.74
C LYS A 11 -6.68 -4.24 -4.27
N LYS A 12 -6.97 -3.10 -4.87
CA LYS A 12 -5.93 -2.21 -5.38
C LYS A 12 -5.04 -1.71 -4.25
N LEU A 13 -5.64 -1.31 -3.14
CA LEU A 13 -4.87 -0.86 -2.00
C LEU A 13 -4.01 -1.98 -1.43
N SER A 14 -4.58 -3.17 -1.33
CA SER A 14 -3.84 -4.33 -0.84
C SER A 14 -2.62 -4.61 -1.69
N GLN A 15 -2.80 -4.57 -3.00
CA GLN A 15 -1.70 -4.82 -3.93
C GLN A 15 -0.64 -3.72 -3.84
N ALA A 16 -1.08 -2.48 -3.70
CA ALA A 16 -0.14 -1.38 -3.57
C ALA A 16 0.67 -1.50 -2.29
N ILE A 17 0.01 -1.88 -1.19
CA ILE A 17 0.69 -2.08 0.08
C ILE A 17 1.74 -3.18 -0.06
N GLU A 18 1.36 -4.29 -0.67
CA GLU A 18 2.28 -5.41 -0.83
C GLU A 18 3.50 -5.00 -1.65
N ARG A 19 3.28 -4.28 -2.73
CA ARG A 19 4.39 -3.82 -3.56
C ARG A 19 5.31 -2.88 -2.79
N LYS A 20 4.72 -1.95 -2.03
CA LYS A 20 5.52 -1.01 -1.24
C LYS A 20 6.30 -1.72 -0.15
N ARG A 21 5.72 -2.77 0.44
CA ARG A 21 6.43 -3.55 1.44
C ARG A 21 7.66 -4.21 0.86
N GLN A 22 7.54 -4.76 -0.34
CA GLN A 22 8.68 -5.37 -0.99
C GLN A 22 9.75 -4.34 -1.31
N ASP A 23 9.32 -3.15 -1.75
CA ASP A 23 10.27 -2.08 -2.01
C ASP A 23 10.98 -1.66 -0.73
N ALA A 24 10.23 -1.61 0.38
CA ALA A 24 10.83 -1.26 1.67
C ALA A 24 11.86 -2.28 2.11
N VAL A 25 11.58 -3.56 1.89
CA VAL A 25 12.54 -4.61 2.22
C VAL A 25 13.80 -4.45 1.39
N THR A 26 13.64 -4.15 0.12
CA THR A 26 14.78 -3.94 -0.78
C THR A 26 15.60 -2.75 -0.30
N ALA A 27 14.95 -1.65 0.06
CA ALA A 27 15.64 -0.47 0.55
C ALA A 27 16.40 -0.78 1.84
N GLN A 28 15.77 -1.56 2.73
CA GLN A 28 16.41 -1.93 3.98
C GLN A 28 17.66 -2.76 3.73
N ARG A 29 17.57 -3.69 2.79
CA ARG A 29 18.70 -4.54 2.47
C ARG A 29 19.87 -3.77 1.88
N SER A 30 19.57 -2.76 1.08
CA SER A 30 20.62 -1.98 0.46
C SER A 30 21.12 -0.85 1.35
N GLY A 31 20.52 -0.69 2.53
CA GLY A 31 20.96 0.34 3.47
C GLY A 31 20.40 1.71 3.16
N ASP A 32 19.42 1.80 2.26
CA ASP A 32 18.82 3.07 1.90
C ASP A 32 17.73 3.41 2.91
N MET A 33 18.16 3.96 4.04
CA MET A 33 17.23 4.20 5.14
C MET A 33 16.26 5.33 4.83
N ARG A 34 16.64 6.27 3.97
CA ARG A 34 15.72 7.32 3.58
C ARG A 34 14.56 6.75 2.77
N ALA A 35 14.87 5.91 1.78
CA ALA A 35 13.83 5.27 0.99
C ALA A 35 12.97 4.38 1.87
N PHE A 36 13.59 3.68 2.80
CA PHE A 36 12.84 2.82 3.72
C PHE A 36 11.84 3.62 4.53
N ALA A 37 12.26 4.77 5.05
CA ALA A 37 11.38 5.62 5.85
C ALA A 37 10.22 6.14 5.01
N GLU A 38 10.51 6.59 3.78
CA GLU A 38 9.47 7.10 2.90
C GLU A 38 8.46 6.02 2.54
N LEU A 39 8.96 4.84 2.21
CA LEU A 39 8.07 3.73 1.87
C LEU A 39 7.24 3.30 3.06
N SER A 40 7.83 3.29 4.25
CA SER A 40 7.08 2.95 5.45
C SER A 40 5.94 3.93 5.69
N ALA A 41 6.19 5.22 5.48
CA ALA A 41 5.14 6.23 5.64
C ALA A 41 4.04 6.03 4.61
N GLU A 42 4.41 5.70 3.37
CA GLU A 42 3.42 5.44 2.33
C GLU A 42 2.57 4.22 2.66
N ILE A 43 3.20 3.18 3.18
CA ILE A 43 2.49 1.97 3.57
C ILE A 43 1.46 2.31 4.65
N THR A 44 1.86 3.07 5.66
CA THR A 44 0.95 3.45 6.73
C THR A 44 -0.25 4.22 6.17
N SER A 45 0.01 5.14 5.25
CA SER A 45 -1.07 5.91 4.63
C SER A 45 -2.03 5.00 3.88
N LEU A 46 -1.49 4.06 3.11
CA LEU A 46 -2.32 3.14 2.36
C LEU A 46 -3.12 2.22 3.27
N GLU A 47 -2.50 1.78 4.37
CA GLU A 47 -3.19 0.93 5.33
C GLU A 47 -4.34 1.69 5.99
N ASP A 48 -4.14 2.97 6.28
CA ASP A 48 -5.21 3.79 6.84
C ASP A 48 -6.38 3.88 5.87
N GLN A 49 -6.09 4.04 4.58
CA GLN A 49 -7.13 4.08 3.57
C GLN A 49 -7.88 2.76 3.49
N LEU A 50 -7.15 1.66 3.60
CA LEU A 50 -7.77 0.34 3.55
C LEU A 50 -8.68 0.13 4.76
N ILE A 51 -8.23 0.54 5.94
CA ILE A 51 -9.05 0.45 7.14
C ILE A 51 -10.32 1.28 6.98
N ALA A 52 -10.20 2.48 6.43
CA ALA A 52 -11.35 3.34 6.22
C ALA A 52 -12.37 2.67 5.29
N LEU A 53 -11.88 2.01 4.24
CA LEU A 53 -12.79 1.30 3.34
C LEU A 53 -13.47 0.14 4.04
N ASN A 54 -12.76 -0.56 4.91
CA ASN A 54 -13.33 -1.70 5.62
C ASN A 54 -14.37 -1.28 6.64
N THR A 55 -14.21 -0.10 7.24
CA THR A 55 -15.12 0.34 8.27
C THR A 55 -16.29 1.17 7.73
N SER A 56 -16.21 1.60 6.49
CA SER A 56 -17.26 2.45 5.93
C SER A 56 -18.43 1.65 5.39
N ASP A 57 -18.40 0.36 5.51
CA ASP A 57 -19.56 -0.45 5.15
C ASP A 57 -20.72 -0.28 6.14
#